data_9ce2ba471729cfdbcd6d7047e665bf05
#
_entry.id   9ce2ba471729cfdbcd6d7047e665bf05
#
_cell.length_a   1.000
_cell.length_b   1.000
_cell.length_c   1.000
_cell.angle_alpha   90.00
_cell.angle_beta   90.00
_cell.angle_gamma   90.00
#
_symmetry.space_group_name_H-M   'P 1'
#
loop_
_entity.id
_entity.type
_entity.pdbx_description
1 polymer ?
#
loop_
_entity_poly.entity_id
_entity_poly.type
_entity_poly.pdbx_seq_one_letter_code
_entity_poly.pdbx_strand_id
1 'polypeptide(L)'
;GFDVDDASAIVPEKRSTLKNSDGTPYDLSKVTVEIEKDFNGTGRTLIRWNVPDPVEGSLYSTFNVNVLATAAAGQNTNDAMAFMPGDGAKSTNEDKSLRNTNYCIGSRAADTFDVNKNGSTSDYVCNASTNFNVATTPSMNIAKEVKGNKNADFVPAGEIAEIDPGADGAYRFTISNAGNTPLTNVVAYDILPYKGDVGVGPA
;
A
#
# COMPACT_ATOMS: atom_id res chain seq x y z
N GLY A 1 0.38 -3.57 0.99
CA GLY A 1 -0.30 -2.30 0.82
C GLY A 1 -0.91 -2.10 -0.56
N PHE A 2 -1.53 -0.98 -0.70
CA PHE A 2 -2.11 -0.49 -1.95
C PHE A 2 -1.35 0.75 -2.35
N ASP A 3 -1.09 0.93 -3.64
CA ASP A 3 -0.36 2.09 -4.15
C ASP A 3 -1.07 2.69 -5.36
N VAL A 4 -0.81 3.97 -5.60
CA VAL A 4 -1.27 4.73 -6.76
C VAL A 4 -0.05 5.37 -7.38
N ASP A 5 0.22 5.06 -8.64
CA ASP A 5 1.49 5.42 -9.25
C ASP A 5 1.54 6.87 -9.74
N ASP A 6 0.42 7.42 -10.18
CA ASP A 6 0.41 8.71 -10.87
C ASP A 6 -0.83 9.56 -10.53
N ALA A 7 -0.59 10.75 -9.97
CA ALA A 7 -1.64 11.72 -9.69
C ALA A 7 -2.31 12.23 -10.98
N SER A 8 -1.59 12.30 -12.09
CA SER A 8 -2.14 12.79 -13.36
C SER A 8 -3.21 11.87 -13.96
N ALA A 9 -3.20 10.60 -13.56
CA ALA A 9 -4.23 9.62 -13.93
C ALA A 9 -5.53 9.75 -13.10
N ILE A 10 -5.48 10.53 -11.99
CA ILE A 10 -6.62 10.74 -11.09
C ILE A 10 -7.26 12.09 -11.42
N VAL A 11 -8.16 12.08 -12.37
CA VAL A 11 -8.82 13.31 -12.82
C VAL A 11 -10.32 13.25 -12.57
N PRO A 12 -10.98 14.41 -12.38
CA PRO A 12 -12.43 14.47 -12.36
C PRO A 12 -13.04 13.94 -13.65
N GLU A 13 -14.02 13.08 -13.52
CA GLU A 13 -14.72 12.52 -14.68
C GLU A 13 -15.68 13.54 -15.29
N LYS A 14 -15.82 13.50 -16.63
CA LYS A 14 -16.73 14.38 -17.36
C LYS A 14 -18.20 14.27 -16.94
N ARG A 15 -18.58 13.16 -16.28
CA ARG A 15 -19.93 12.99 -15.72
C ARG A 15 -20.15 13.74 -14.42
N SER A 16 -19.12 14.42 -13.89
CA SER A 16 -19.27 15.28 -12.71
C SER A 16 -20.28 16.38 -12.99
N THR A 17 -21.15 16.64 -12.01
CA THR A 17 -22.26 17.60 -12.15
C THR A 17 -22.02 18.85 -11.35
N LEU A 18 -20.76 19.17 -11.06
CA LEU A 18 -20.39 20.38 -10.33
C LEU A 18 -20.83 21.62 -11.07
N LYS A 19 -21.35 22.59 -10.32
CA LYS A 19 -21.79 23.91 -10.78
C LYS A 19 -21.25 25.01 -9.88
N ASN A 20 -20.99 26.14 -10.46
CA ASN A 20 -20.74 27.36 -9.70
C ASN A 20 -22.01 27.83 -8.96
N SER A 21 -21.86 28.76 -8.02
CA SER A 21 -22.97 29.33 -7.25
C SER A 21 -24.04 30.03 -8.11
N ASP A 22 -23.67 30.42 -9.35
CA ASP A 22 -24.59 31.00 -10.33
C ASP A 22 -25.32 29.97 -11.21
N GLY A 23 -25.09 28.67 -10.92
CA GLY A 23 -25.70 27.55 -11.65
C GLY A 23 -25.00 27.16 -12.95
N THR A 24 -23.95 27.86 -13.36
CA THR A 24 -23.15 27.49 -14.56
C THR A 24 -22.30 26.25 -14.30
N PRO A 25 -21.98 25.45 -15.32
CA PRO A 25 -21.05 24.32 -15.16
C PRO A 25 -19.72 24.73 -14.57
N TYR A 26 -19.24 23.97 -13.57
CA TYR A 26 -17.93 24.20 -12.98
C TYR A 26 -16.81 23.72 -13.90
N ASP A 27 -15.74 24.48 -13.98
CA ASP A 27 -14.54 24.10 -14.70
C ASP A 27 -13.75 23.05 -13.91
N LEU A 28 -13.86 21.78 -14.32
CA LEU A 28 -13.20 20.66 -13.64
C LEU A 28 -11.67 20.73 -13.68
N SER A 29 -11.07 21.54 -14.57
CA SER A 29 -9.62 21.72 -14.60
C SER A 29 -9.07 22.46 -13.38
N LYS A 30 -9.92 23.13 -12.61
CA LYS A 30 -9.57 23.79 -11.36
C LYS A 30 -9.46 22.82 -10.19
N VAL A 31 -10.01 21.61 -10.30
CA VAL A 31 -9.88 20.59 -9.26
C VAL A 31 -8.44 20.06 -9.28
N THR A 32 -7.75 20.21 -8.17
CA THR A 32 -6.40 19.67 -8.02
C THR A 32 -6.42 18.33 -7.27
N VAL A 33 -5.50 17.44 -7.64
CA VAL A 33 -5.32 16.15 -6.97
C VAL A 33 -3.90 16.07 -6.44
N GLU A 34 -3.78 15.74 -5.17
CA GLU A 34 -2.51 15.53 -4.50
C GLU A 34 -2.42 14.10 -4.00
N ILE A 35 -1.24 13.49 -4.09
CA ILE A 35 -0.92 12.18 -3.53
C ILE A 35 0.19 12.36 -2.50
N GLU A 36 -0.07 11.89 -1.29
CA GLU A 36 0.91 11.84 -0.22
C GLU A 36 1.15 10.37 0.17
N LYS A 37 2.33 9.86 -0.19
CA LYS A 37 2.75 8.50 0.17
C LYS A 37 3.25 8.47 1.60
N ASP A 38 3.09 7.31 2.24
CA ASP A 38 3.47 7.10 3.65
C ASP A 38 2.85 8.15 4.59
N PHE A 39 1.58 8.47 4.33
CA PHE A 39 0.85 9.49 5.08
C PHE A 39 0.98 9.27 6.60
N ASN A 40 1.51 10.27 7.30
CA ASN A 40 1.80 10.25 8.74
C ASN A 40 2.65 9.05 9.19
N GLY A 41 3.54 8.50 8.34
CA GLY A 41 4.38 7.36 8.68
C GLY A 41 3.61 6.04 8.85
N THR A 42 2.40 5.96 8.29
CA THR A 42 1.50 4.80 8.45
C THR A 42 1.65 3.75 7.35
N GLY A 43 2.46 4.02 6.32
CA GLY A 43 2.54 3.22 5.10
C GLY A 43 1.30 3.34 4.21
N ARG A 44 0.38 4.24 4.51
CA ARG A 44 -0.84 4.51 3.73
C ARG A 44 -0.58 5.61 2.71
N THR A 45 -1.29 5.55 1.60
CA THR A 45 -1.30 6.63 0.59
C THR A 45 -2.57 7.45 0.75
N LEU A 46 -2.43 8.75 0.97
CA LEU A 46 -3.53 9.70 0.96
C LEU A 46 -3.68 10.29 -0.43
N ILE A 47 -4.89 10.32 -0.95
CA ILE A 47 -5.26 11.05 -2.16
C ILE A 47 -6.21 12.16 -1.75
N ARG A 48 -5.89 13.40 -2.10
CA ARG A 48 -6.70 14.57 -1.77
C ARG A 48 -7.18 15.25 -3.04
N TRP A 49 -8.49 15.44 -3.14
CA TRP A 49 -9.12 16.29 -4.15
C TRP A 49 -9.43 17.64 -3.53
N ASN A 50 -8.95 18.71 -4.12
CA ASN A 50 -9.24 20.06 -3.66
C ASN A 50 -10.09 20.79 -4.72
N VAL A 51 -11.26 21.26 -4.29
CA VAL A 51 -12.18 22.06 -5.08
C VAL A 51 -12.15 23.47 -4.50
N PRO A 52 -11.42 24.42 -5.13
CA PRO A 52 -11.10 25.71 -4.50
C PRO A 52 -12.30 26.66 -4.36
N ASP A 53 -13.28 26.53 -5.24
CA ASP A 53 -14.43 27.43 -5.29
C ASP A 53 -15.68 26.79 -4.65
N PRO A 54 -16.63 27.59 -4.15
CA PRO A 54 -17.93 27.06 -3.74
C PRO A 54 -18.66 26.43 -4.91
N VAL A 55 -19.12 25.20 -4.74
CA VAL A 55 -19.79 24.43 -5.78
C VAL A 55 -21.03 23.72 -5.24
N GLU A 56 -21.95 23.41 -6.17
CA GLU A 56 -23.08 22.52 -5.97
C GLU A 56 -22.93 21.29 -6.85
N GLY A 57 -23.57 20.17 -6.50
CA GLY A 57 -23.57 18.95 -7.31
C GLY A 57 -22.57 17.91 -6.84
N SER A 58 -22.10 17.09 -7.74
CA SER A 58 -21.28 15.91 -7.44
C SER A 58 -19.98 15.88 -8.23
N LEU A 59 -18.91 15.55 -7.55
CA LEU A 59 -17.61 15.20 -8.13
C LEU A 59 -17.51 13.68 -8.25
N TYR A 60 -17.16 13.21 -9.45
CA TYR A 60 -16.84 11.82 -9.70
C TYR A 60 -15.38 11.70 -10.13
N SER A 61 -14.68 10.74 -9.54
CA SER A 61 -13.30 10.40 -9.91
C SER A 61 -13.11 8.89 -9.78
N THR A 62 -12.48 8.29 -10.77
CA THR A 62 -12.11 6.88 -10.76
C THR A 62 -10.61 6.78 -10.93
N PHE A 63 -9.99 5.91 -10.17
CA PHE A 63 -8.56 5.64 -10.24
C PHE A 63 -8.27 4.17 -10.00
N ASN A 64 -7.17 3.71 -10.55
CA ASN A 64 -6.67 2.37 -10.33
C ASN A 64 -5.72 2.35 -9.14
N VAL A 65 -5.73 1.27 -8.40
CA VAL A 65 -4.77 1.00 -7.33
C VAL A 65 -3.99 -0.27 -7.63
N ASN A 66 -2.70 -0.24 -7.40
CA ASN A 66 -1.85 -1.42 -7.46
C ASN A 66 -1.86 -2.12 -6.11
N VAL A 67 -2.20 -3.40 -6.09
CA VAL A 67 -2.10 -4.22 -4.89
C VAL A 67 -0.70 -4.80 -4.84
N LEU A 68 0.11 -4.36 -3.89
CA LEU A 68 1.48 -4.82 -3.74
C LEU A 68 1.51 -6.30 -3.32
N ALA A 69 2.51 -7.04 -3.77
CA ALA A 69 2.70 -8.45 -3.40
C ALA A 69 2.79 -8.66 -1.87
N THR A 70 3.21 -7.62 -1.13
CA THR A 70 3.29 -7.59 0.32
C THR A 70 2.00 -7.14 1.00
N ALA A 71 0.91 -6.93 0.27
CA ALA A 71 -0.38 -6.57 0.86
C ALA A 71 -0.85 -7.68 1.79
N ALA A 72 -1.33 -7.31 2.97
CA ALA A 72 -1.86 -8.27 3.91
C ALA A 72 -3.04 -9.03 3.31
N ALA A 73 -3.04 -10.36 3.47
CA ALA A 73 -4.16 -11.19 3.08
C ALA A 73 -5.40 -10.86 3.93
N GLY A 74 -6.57 -11.05 3.33
CA GLY A 74 -7.85 -10.78 3.97
C GLY A 74 -8.43 -9.41 3.64
N GLN A 75 -9.32 -8.94 4.48
CA GLN A 75 -10.06 -7.70 4.25
C GLN A 75 -9.20 -6.48 4.51
N ASN A 76 -9.10 -5.61 3.51
CA ASN A 76 -8.41 -4.33 3.60
C ASN A 76 -9.42 -3.21 3.33
N THR A 77 -9.59 -2.31 4.29
CA THR A 77 -10.55 -1.21 4.24
C THR A 77 -9.93 0.01 3.59
N ASN A 78 -10.68 0.63 2.68
CA ASN A 78 -10.41 1.95 2.13
C ASN A 78 -11.48 2.92 2.63
N ASP A 79 -11.04 4.00 3.27
CA ASP A 79 -11.88 5.05 3.82
C ASP A 79 -11.81 6.30 2.94
N ALA A 80 -12.97 6.84 2.59
CA ALA A 80 -13.10 8.15 1.96
C ALA A 80 -13.70 9.14 2.96
N MET A 81 -13.14 10.33 3.01
CA MET A 81 -13.54 11.39 3.93
C MET A 81 -13.85 12.68 3.18
N ALA A 82 -14.87 13.39 3.59
CA ALA A 82 -15.20 14.70 3.08
C ALA A 82 -15.38 15.69 4.24
N PHE A 83 -14.75 16.83 4.09
CA PHE A 83 -14.79 17.91 5.07
C PHE A 83 -15.83 18.96 4.66
N MET A 84 -16.50 19.53 5.62
CA MET A 84 -17.48 20.59 5.39
C MET A 84 -16.79 21.93 5.08
N PRO A 85 -17.45 22.84 4.36
CA PRO A 85 -16.97 24.21 4.21
C PRO A 85 -16.74 24.84 5.59
N GLY A 86 -15.53 25.32 5.84
CA GLY A 86 -15.09 25.84 7.14
C GLY A 86 -14.34 24.86 8.01
N ASP A 87 -14.48 23.54 7.80
CA ASP A 87 -13.68 22.50 8.44
C ASP A 87 -12.37 22.21 7.70
N GLY A 88 -12.13 22.92 6.60
CA GLY A 88 -10.83 22.88 5.93
C GLY A 88 -9.72 23.26 6.89
N ALA A 89 -8.53 22.90 6.61
CA ALA A 89 -7.23 22.96 7.31
C ALA A 89 -7.08 23.78 8.62
N LYS A 90 -8.15 24.39 9.15
CA LYS A 90 -8.15 25.23 10.35
C LYS A 90 -9.39 25.09 11.24
N SER A 91 -10.30 24.15 10.98
CA SER A 91 -11.39 23.91 11.89
C SER A 91 -10.80 23.44 13.22
N THR A 92 -10.99 24.23 14.24
CA THR A 92 -10.74 23.77 15.59
C THR A 92 -11.89 22.87 16.00
N ASN A 93 -11.62 21.80 16.72
CA ASN A 93 -12.58 20.83 17.28
C ASN A 93 -13.78 21.41 18.00
N GLU A 94 -13.84 22.70 18.14
CA GLU A 94 -14.82 23.37 18.98
C GLU A 94 -16.11 23.66 18.27
N ASP A 95 -16.19 23.46 16.96
CA ASP A 95 -17.49 23.59 16.30
C ASP A 95 -18.39 22.40 16.62
N LYS A 96 -18.89 22.41 17.84
CA LYS A 96 -19.88 21.45 18.33
C LYS A 96 -21.16 21.46 17.49
N SER A 97 -21.33 22.47 16.62
CA SER A 97 -22.48 22.58 15.71
C SER A 97 -22.45 21.45 14.70
N LEU A 98 -21.27 21.04 14.23
CA LEU A 98 -21.11 19.93 13.29
C LEU A 98 -21.38 18.54 13.91
N ARG A 99 -21.28 18.41 15.23
CA ARG A 99 -21.66 17.17 15.93
C ARG A 99 -23.16 16.88 15.85
N ASN A 100 -24.00 17.93 15.75
CA ASN A 100 -25.43 17.85 15.81
C ASN A 100 -26.16 18.17 14.52
N THR A 101 -25.46 18.47 13.44
CA THR A 101 -26.06 18.87 12.18
C THR A 101 -26.14 17.72 11.21
N ASN A 102 -27.20 17.67 10.41
CA ASN A 102 -27.43 16.65 9.37
C ASN A 102 -26.64 16.97 8.07
N TYR A 103 -25.44 17.53 8.16
CA TYR A 103 -24.64 17.84 6.98
C TYR A 103 -24.17 16.61 6.23
N CYS A 104 -23.95 15.49 6.92
CA CYS A 104 -23.68 14.21 6.30
C CYS A 104 -24.97 13.40 6.20
N ILE A 105 -25.43 13.11 5.00
CA ILE A 105 -26.56 12.23 4.77
C ILE A 105 -26.19 10.76 5.07
N GLY A 106 -24.90 10.42 5.00
CA GLY A 106 -24.34 9.09 5.30
C GLY A 106 -23.71 8.99 6.69
N SER A 107 -22.68 8.20 6.77
CA SER A 107 -21.91 7.98 8.00
C SER A 107 -21.06 9.19 8.37
N ARG A 108 -20.85 9.36 9.66
CA ARG A 108 -19.87 10.30 10.23
C ARG A 108 -18.89 9.53 11.09
N ALA A 109 -17.63 9.91 11.00
CA ALA A 109 -16.56 9.34 11.81
C ALA A 109 -15.66 10.46 12.36
N ALA A 110 -14.85 10.15 13.36
CA ALA A 110 -13.76 11.01 13.76
C ALA A 110 -12.63 10.92 12.72
N ASP A 111 -11.96 12.03 12.44
CA ASP A 111 -10.74 12.06 11.63
C ASP A 111 -9.55 11.56 12.45
N THR A 112 -9.47 10.26 12.65
CA THR A 112 -8.42 9.64 13.46
C THR A 112 -7.02 9.75 12.86
N PHE A 113 -6.91 10.21 11.61
CA PHE A 113 -5.66 10.36 10.89
C PHE A 113 -5.17 11.81 10.77
N ASP A 114 -5.96 12.77 11.27
CA ASP A 114 -5.69 14.20 11.04
C ASP A 114 -5.46 14.52 9.55
N VAL A 115 -6.40 14.06 8.71
CA VAL A 115 -6.29 14.16 7.24
C VAL A 115 -6.26 15.62 6.77
N ASN A 116 -6.92 16.52 7.51
CA ASN A 116 -6.94 17.96 7.23
C ASN A 116 -5.73 18.70 7.83
N LYS A 117 -4.87 18.03 8.61
CA LYS A 117 -3.65 18.58 9.21
C LYS A 117 -3.91 19.80 10.11
N ASN A 118 -5.02 19.80 10.85
CA ASN A 118 -5.33 20.85 11.80
C ASN A 118 -4.81 20.56 13.25
N GLY A 119 -4.18 19.39 13.44
CA GLY A 119 -3.65 18.94 14.73
C GLY A 119 -4.67 18.23 15.61
N SER A 120 -5.86 17.96 15.09
CA SER A 120 -6.91 17.26 15.82
C SER A 120 -7.22 15.90 15.17
N THR A 121 -7.36 14.88 15.99
CA THR A 121 -7.79 13.53 15.57
C THR A 121 -9.23 13.23 16.04
N SER A 122 -9.97 14.22 16.52
CA SER A 122 -11.32 14.06 17.01
C SER A 122 -12.37 14.88 16.26
N ASP A 123 -11.97 15.49 15.16
CA ASP A 123 -12.86 16.18 14.23
C ASP A 123 -13.83 15.19 13.60
N TYR A 124 -15.04 15.66 13.31
CA TYR A 124 -16.02 14.84 12.63
C TYR A 124 -16.01 15.13 11.13
N VAL A 125 -15.98 14.06 10.36
CA VAL A 125 -15.98 14.08 8.89
C VAL A 125 -17.12 13.23 8.35
N CYS A 126 -17.61 13.56 7.17
CA CYS A 126 -18.44 12.65 6.42
C CYS A 126 -17.55 11.53 5.89
N ASN A 127 -17.89 10.28 6.15
CA ASN A 127 -17.08 9.16 5.70
C ASN A 127 -17.89 8.11 4.96
N ALA A 128 -17.19 7.41 4.07
CA ALA A 128 -17.65 6.20 3.43
C ALA A 128 -16.50 5.21 3.36
N SER A 129 -16.78 3.93 3.57
CA SER A 129 -15.76 2.89 3.55
C SER A 129 -16.15 1.78 2.60
N THR A 130 -15.14 1.19 1.97
CA THR A 130 -15.29 -0.03 1.18
C THR A 130 -14.10 -0.95 1.42
N ASN A 131 -14.21 -2.19 0.97
CA ASN A 131 -13.20 -3.20 1.27
C ASN A 131 -12.73 -3.92 0.01
N PHE A 132 -11.43 -4.21 -0.04
CA PHE A 132 -10.87 -5.25 -0.88
C PHE A 132 -10.58 -6.50 -0.04
N ASN A 133 -10.85 -7.67 -0.60
CA ASN A 133 -10.38 -8.91 -0.03
C ASN A 133 -9.15 -9.38 -0.82
N VAL A 134 -7.98 -9.26 -0.20
CA VAL A 134 -6.73 -9.73 -0.79
C VAL A 134 -6.63 -11.24 -0.58
N ALA A 135 -6.52 -11.99 -1.67
CA ALA A 135 -6.42 -13.44 -1.62
C ALA A 135 -5.15 -13.88 -0.87
N THR A 136 -5.23 -15.00 -0.16
CA THR A 136 -4.07 -15.64 0.45
C THR A 136 -3.22 -16.29 -0.64
N THR A 137 -1.95 -15.99 -0.63
CA THR A 137 -0.98 -16.59 -1.57
C THR A 137 0.21 -17.09 -0.77
N PRO A 138 0.17 -18.34 -0.28
CA PRO A 138 1.33 -18.95 0.34
C PRO A 138 2.39 -19.18 -0.74
N SER A 139 3.61 -18.80 -0.47
CA SER A 139 4.74 -19.04 -1.37
C SER A 139 6.03 -19.11 -0.57
N MET A 140 6.87 -20.06 -0.92
CA MET A 140 8.18 -20.25 -0.29
C MET A 140 9.26 -20.27 -1.37
N ASN A 141 10.35 -19.61 -1.09
CA ASN A 141 11.57 -19.70 -1.88
C ASN A 141 12.69 -20.29 -1.04
N ILE A 142 13.52 -21.12 -1.66
CA ILE A 142 14.76 -21.63 -1.08
C ILE A 142 15.91 -21.34 -2.04
N ALA A 143 16.99 -20.78 -1.51
CA ALA A 143 18.24 -20.60 -2.22
C ALA A 143 19.35 -21.36 -1.49
N LYS A 144 20.26 -21.98 -2.24
CA LYS A 144 21.45 -22.65 -1.70
C LYS A 144 22.68 -22.09 -2.36
N GLU A 145 23.70 -21.85 -1.55
CA GLU A 145 24.99 -21.32 -1.97
C GLU A 145 26.10 -22.18 -1.36
N VAL A 146 27.25 -22.15 -1.98
CA VAL A 146 28.40 -22.92 -1.54
C VAL A 146 29.66 -22.06 -1.55
N LYS A 147 30.59 -22.33 -0.64
CA LYS A 147 31.89 -21.67 -0.56
C LYS A 147 32.97 -22.72 -0.33
N GLY A 148 33.99 -22.77 -1.18
CA GLY A 148 35.24 -23.47 -0.93
C GLY A 148 36.34 -22.53 -0.43
N ASN A 149 37.48 -23.10 -0.04
CA ASN A 149 38.62 -22.30 0.47
C ASN A 149 39.26 -21.38 -0.58
N LYS A 150 38.99 -21.61 -1.87
CA LYS A 150 39.48 -20.77 -2.99
C LYS A 150 38.52 -19.66 -3.37
N ASN A 151 37.32 -19.63 -2.82
CA ASN A 151 36.32 -18.59 -3.10
C ASN A 151 36.40 -17.49 -2.04
N ALA A 152 36.38 -16.23 -2.47
CA ALA A 152 36.34 -15.10 -1.54
C ALA A 152 34.99 -15.03 -0.77
N ASP A 153 33.89 -15.41 -1.46
CA ASP A 153 32.54 -15.41 -0.90
C ASP A 153 31.75 -16.65 -1.38
N PHE A 154 30.51 -16.80 -0.91
CA PHE A 154 29.59 -17.81 -1.35
C PHE A 154 29.22 -17.59 -2.82
N VAL A 155 29.15 -18.67 -3.57
CA VAL A 155 28.69 -18.67 -4.95
C VAL A 155 27.29 -19.27 -5.04
N PRO A 156 26.42 -18.67 -5.86
CA PRO A 156 25.02 -19.08 -5.96
C PRO A 156 24.85 -20.39 -6.73
N ALA A 157 23.63 -20.92 -6.71
CA ALA A 157 23.27 -22.09 -7.52
C ALA A 157 23.53 -21.85 -9.01
N GLY A 158 24.13 -22.84 -9.67
CA GLY A 158 24.57 -22.77 -11.05
C GLY A 158 26.04 -22.37 -11.23
N GLU A 159 26.68 -21.86 -10.19
CA GLU A 159 28.13 -21.62 -10.14
C GLU A 159 28.83 -22.73 -9.35
N ILE A 160 30.13 -22.87 -9.57
CA ILE A 160 30.96 -23.93 -8.98
C ILE A 160 31.95 -23.29 -7.99
N ALA A 161 31.90 -23.72 -6.74
CA ALA A 161 32.93 -23.38 -5.76
C ALA A 161 34.13 -24.31 -5.89
N GLU A 162 35.31 -23.75 -5.72
CA GLU A 162 36.57 -24.50 -5.74
C GLU A 162 37.10 -24.77 -4.34
N ILE A 163 37.47 -26.02 -4.07
CA ILE A 163 37.98 -26.46 -2.78
C ILE A 163 39.15 -27.41 -2.96
N ASP A 164 40.20 -27.25 -2.18
CA ASP A 164 41.34 -28.18 -2.13
C ASP A 164 40.96 -29.45 -1.34
N PRO A 165 41.49 -30.59 -1.72
CA PRO A 165 41.35 -31.81 -0.94
C PRO A 165 41.82 -31.63 0.50
N GLY A 166 40.96 -31.96 1.47
CA GLY A 166 41.25 -31.81 2.90
C GLY A 166 40.97 -30.43 3.49
N ALA A 167 40.54 -29.45 2.70
CA ALA A 167 40.10 -28.16 3.18
C ALA A 167 38.61 -28.16 3.57
N ASP A 168 38.23 -27.20 4.38
CA ASP A 168 36.83 -27.01 4.80
C ASP A 168 36.07 -26.20 3.76
N GLY A 169 34.83 -26.64 3.47
CA GLY A 169 33.85 -25.92 2.67
C GLY A 169 32.62 -25.60 3.48
N ALA A 170 31.82 -24.67 3.00
CA ALA A 170 30.59 -24.25 3.66
C ALA A 170 29.42 -24.22 2.67
N TYR A 171 28.25 -24.61 3.16
CA TYR A 171 26.97 -24.38 2.48
C TYR A 171 26.17 -23.36 3.24
N ARG A 172 25.46 -22.52 2.51
CA ARG A 172 24.47 -21.59 3.05
C ARG A 172 23.17 -21.80 2.32
N PHE A 173 22.07 -21.92 3.05
CA PHE A 173 20.76 -21.90 2.46
C PHE A 173 19.90 -20.81 3.10
N THR A 174 19.05 -20.21 2.30
CA THR A 174 18.13 -19.17 2.71
C THR A 174 16.71 -19.63 2.38
N ILE A 175 15.84 -19.64 3.37
CA ILE A 175 14.41 -19.88 3.18
C ILE A 175 13.69 -18.58 3.40
N SER A 176 12.86 -18.17 2.45
CA SER A 176 12.10 -16.95 2.54
C SER A 176 10.63 -17.20 2.22
N ASN A 177 9.75 -16.49 2.95
CA ASN A 177 8.36 -16.38 2.58
C ASN A 177 8.24 -15.34 1.45
N ALA A 178 7.90 -15.79 0.26
CA ALA A 178 7.66 -14.94 -0.91
C ALA A 178 6.17 -14.63 -1.11
N GLY A 179 5.30 -15.16 -0.25
CA GLY A 179 3.85 -14.92 -0.27
C GLY A 179 3.41 -13.86 0.74
N ASN A 180 2.11 -13.62 0.76
CA ASN A 180 1.47 -12.67 1.68
C ASN A 180 0.81 -13.34 2.91
N THR A 181 1.06 -14.63 3.11
CA THR A 181 0.52 -15.42 4.21
C THR A 181 1.66 -16.02 5.02
N PRO A 182 1.64 -15.98 6.36
CA PRO A 182 2.64 -16.64 7.19
C PRO A 182 2.74 -18.13 6.86
N LEU A 183 3.95 -18.62 6.73
CA LEU A 183 4.23 -20.06 6.62
C LEU A 183 4.45 -20.63 8.02
N THR A 184 3.84 -21.78 8.30
CA THR A 184 4.00 -22.50 9.55
C THR A 184 4.54 -23.90 9.30
N ASN A 185 5.22 -24.48 10.28
CA ASN A 185 5.79 -25.83 10.20
C ASN A 185 6.72 -26.03 9.01
N VAL A 186 7.52 -25.01 8.67
CA VAL A 186 8.51 -25.11 7.59
C VAL A 186 9.63 -26.04 8.04
N VAL A 187 9.91 -27.05 7.22
CA VAL A 187 11.00 -27.99 7.44
C VAL A 187 11.87 -27.99 6.19
N ALA A 188 13.18 -27.87 6.37
CA ALA A 188 14.16 -27.99 5.30
C ALA A 188 15.05 -29.21 5.51
N TYR A 189 15.37 -29.87 4.42
CA TYR A 189 16.32 -30.98 4.42
C TYR A 189 17.50 -30.62 3.49
N ASP A 190 18.71 -30.96 3.94
CA ASP A 190 19.91 -30.86 3.13
C ASP A 190 20.59 -32.25 3.10
N ILE A 191 20.88 -32.74 1.89
CA ILE A 191 21.57 -34.02 1.69
C ILE A 191 22.97 -33.70 1.19
N LEU A 192 23.95 -33.96 2.02
CA LEU A 192 25.33 -33.72 1.69
C LEU A 192 25.85 -34.82 0.72
N PRO A 193 26.74 -34.46 -0.20
CA PRO A 193 27.35 -35.42 -1.13
C PRO A 193 28.15 -36.49 -0.37
N TYR A 194 28.14 -37.68 -0.89
CA TYR A 194 28.85 -38.83 -0.34
C TYR A 194 29.95 -39.31 -1.34
N LYS A 195 30.91 -40.04 -0.80
CA LYS A 195 31.98 -40.62 -1.63
C LYS A 195 31.41 -41.56 -2.72
N GLY A 196 31.61 -41.21 -3.98
CA GLY A 196 31.08 -41.93 -5.12
C GLY A 196 29.88 -41.33 -5.79
N ASP A 197 29.31 -40.22 -5.21
CA ASP A 197 28.31 -39.43 -5.92
C ASP A 197 28.93 -38.86 -7.18
N VAL A 198 28.30 -39.12 -8.31
CA VAL A 198 28.65 -38.45 -9.59
C VAL A 198 27.86 -37.15 -9.64
N GLY A 199 28.57 -36.04 -9.82
CA GLY A 199 27.91 -34.74 -9.97
C GLY A 199 26.90 -34.80 -11.11
N VAL A 200 25.65 -34.52 -10.79
CA VAL A 200 24.64 -34.25 -11.82
C VAL A 200 24.95 -32.85 -12.33
N GLY A 201 25.51 -32.79 -13.54
CA GLY A 201 25.65 -31.51 -14.23
C GLY A 201 24.30 -30.82 -14.36
N PRO A 202 24.28 -29.47 -14.51
CA PRO A 202 23.04 -28.77 -14.75
C PRO A 202 22.33 -29.39 -15.97
N ALA A 203 21.03 -29.67 -15.76
CA ALA A 203 20.14 -30.11 -16.83
C ALA A 203 19.87 -28.95 -17.80
#